data_799ec47bf566f493fc0cee14735696ae
#
_entry.id   799ec47bf566f493fc0cee14735696ae
#
_cell.length_a   1.000
_cell.length_b   1.000
_cell.length_c   1.000
_cell.angle_alpha   90.00
_cell.angle_beta   90.00
_cell.angle_gamma   90.00
#
_symmetry.space_group_name_H-M   'P 1'
#
loop_
_entity.id
_entity.type
_entity.pdbx_description
1 polymer ?
#
loop_
_entity_poly.entity_id
_entity_poly.type
_entity_poly.pdbx_seq_one_letter_code
_entity_poly.pdbx_strand_id
1 'polypeptide(L)'
;QIAPMLAAVGVVGLALGFAAQGIVRDYLHGVYILIEDWYRVGDWVKIDGDEGTVEEVSLRRTVLRNMDGTLMIRPNSSVITASNMTRDLARLNMNVRVAYGTDVEKAFAAINLVGREFKADEAWSSDLLTPPEAIRISDLGESAIEILIRADTKPGTQWGISGEFRKRLLARFELEGIEIPFQHIKVYFGNHQDSPRSLPAAASPPPTPPAD
;
A
#
# COMPACT_ATOMS: atom_id res chain seq x y z
N GLN A 1 63.03 -20.89 -7.00
CA GLN A 1 61.64 -21.12 -7.50
C GLN A 1 60.55 -20.50 -6.58
N ILE A 2 60.57 -19.18 -6.40
CA ILE A 2 59.61 -18.48 -5.54
C ILE A 2 58.36 -18.07 -6.35
N ALA A 3 58.50 -17.77 -7.64
CA ALA A 3 57.42 -17.29 -8.50
C ALA A 3 56.16 -18.20 -8.57
N PRO A 4 56.28 -19.54 -8.71
CA PRO A 4 55.09 -20.43 -8.69
C PRO A 4 54.38 -20.44 -7.34
N MET A 5 55.13 -20.32 -6.24
CA MET A 5 54.51 -20.26 -4.89
C MET A 5 53.74 -18.95 -4.68
N LEU A 6 54.28 -17.82 -5.13
CA LEU A 6 53.56 -16.53 -5.07
C LEU A 6 52.30 -16.55 -5.93
N ALA A 7 52.35 -17.17 -7.12
CA ALA A 7 51.17 -17.31 -7.96
C ALA A 7 50.09 -18.18 -7.29
N ALA A 8 50.46 -19.29 -6.69
CA ALA A 8 49.52 -20.17 -5.97
C ALA A 8 48.88 -19.45 -4.78
N VAL A 9 49.64 -18.70 -3.97
CA VAL A 9 49.11 -17.91 -2.85
C VAL A 9 48.17 -16.82 -3.36
N GLY A 10 48.49 -16.17 -4.50
CA GLY A 10 47.63 -15.19 -5.12
C GLY A 10 46.26 -15.75 -5.54
N VAL A 11 46.23 -16.95 -6.15
CA VAL A 11 44.98 -17.62 -6.54
C VAL A 11 44.15 -17.99 -5.32
N VAL A 12 44.76 -18.53 -4.26
CA VAL A 12 44.08 -18.84 -3.00
C VAL A 12 43.55 -17.59 -2.35
N GLY A 13 44.33 -16.51 -2.34
CA GLY A 13 43.89 -15.20 -1.82
C GLY A 13 42.68 -14.64 -2.55
N LEU A 14 42.63 -14.70 -3.89
CA LEU A 14 41.49 -14.32 -4.69
C LEU A 14 40.27 -15.20 -4.39
N ALA A 15 40.41 -16.49 -4.29
CA ALA A 15 39.32 -17.42 -3.97
C ALA A 15 38.72 -17.10 -2.59
N LEU A 16 39.53 -16.87 -1.57
CA LEU A 16 39.11 -16.46 -0.24
C LEU A 16 38.42 -15.07 -0.25
N GLY A 17 38.95 -14.12 -1.03
CA GLY A 17 38.37 -12.81 -1.21
C GLY A 17 36.94 -12.87 -1.80
N PHE A 18 36.75 -13.67 -2.83
CA PHE A 18 35.41 -13.90 -3.41
C PHE A 18 34.46 -14.61 -2.41
N ALA A 19 34.94 -15.60 -1.67
CA ALA A 19 34.16 -16.30 -0.66
C ALA A 19 33.72 -15.35 0.49
N ALA A 20 34.57 -14.41 0.89
CA ALA A 20 34.29 -13.44 1.94
C ALA A 20 33.50 -12.19 1.49
N GLN A 21 33.35 -11.97 0.18
CA GLN A 21 32.77 -10.76 -0.39
C GLN A 21 31.38 -10.43 0.19
N GLY A 22 30.48 -11.42 0.38
CA GLY A 22 29.15 -11.22 0.93
C GLY A 22 29.19 -10.67 2.35
N ILE A 23 30.07 -11.22 3.18
CA ILE A 23 30.22 -10.78 4.57
C ILE A 23 30.72 -9.33 4.62
N VAL A 24 31.73 -9.01 3.85
CA VAL A 24 32.29 -7.63 3.78
C VAL A 24 31.20 -6.65 3.32
N ARG A 25 30.41 -7.03 2.33
CA ARG A 25 29.29 -6.20 1.85
C ARG A 25 28.26 -5.97 2.94
N ASP A 26 27.87 -6.99 3.71
CA ASP A 26 26.93 -6.84 4.82
C ASP A 26 27.39 -5.79 5.83
N TYR A 27 28.67 -5.86 6.23
CA TYR A 27 29.26 -4.91 7.18
C TYR A 27 29.30 -3.49 6.62
N LEU A 28 29.70 -3.30 5.37
CA LEU A 28 29.74 -1.99 4.74
C LEU A 28 28.33 -1.37 4.65
N HIS A 29 27.34 -2.12 4.22
CA HIS A 29 25.94 -1.65 4.21
C HIS A 29 25.43 -1.31 5.62
N GLY A 30 25.77 -2.15 6.62
CA GLY A 30 25.42 -1.87 8.01
C GLY A 30 26.00 -0.56 8.53
N VAL A 31 27.24 -0.26 8.16
CA VAL A 31 27.88 1.03 8.47
C VAL A 31 27.14 2.19 7.81
N TYR A 32 26.75 2.08 6.53
CA TYR A 32 25.97 3.10 5.84
C TYR A 32 24.60 3.30 6.50
N ILE A 33 23.85 2.23 6.77
CA ILE A 33 22.55 2.32 7.43
C ILE A 33 22.64 3.06 8.76
N LEU A 34 23.68 2.77 9.56
CA LEU A 34 23.87 3.38 10.88
C LEU A 34 24.37 4.84 10.80
N ILE A 35 25.31 5.14 9.90
CA ILE A 35 25.86 6.51 9.76
C ILE A 35 24.83 7.44 9.11
N GLU A 36 24.13 6.98 8.08
CA GLU A 36 23.12 7.78 7.39
C GLU A 36 21.77 7.76 8.10
N ASP A 37 21.66 6.96 9.18
CA ASP A 37 20.48 6.90 10.03
C ASP A 37 19.19 6.62 9.24
N TRP A 38 19.20 5.59 8.40
CA TRP A 38 18.05 5.23 7.55
C TRP A 38 16.83 4.88 8.39
N TYR A 39 17.02 4.11 9.47
CA TYR A 39 16.00 3.72 10.44
C TYR A 39 16.64 3.34 11.79
N ARG A 40 15.85 3.36 12.84
CA ARG A 40 16.24 3.04 14.23
C ARG A 40 15.39 1.91 14.78
N VAL A 41 15.87 1.29 15.85
CA VAL A 41 15.05 0.35 16.63
C VAL A 41 13.79 1.05 17.13
N GLY A 42 12.63 0.43 16.86
CA GLY A 42 11.32 0.97 17.16
C GLY A 42 10.62 1.62 15.96
N ASP A 43 11.33 1.96 14.88
CA ASP A 43 10.71 2.49 13.67
C ASP A 43 9.88 1.41 12.95
N TRP A 44 8.77 1.82 12.36
CA TRP A 44 8.04 0.98 11.41
C TRP A 44 8.54 1.28 10.00
N VAL A 45 9.10 0.26 9.39
CA VAL A 45 9.75 0.40 8.07
C VAL A 45 9.23 -0.63 7.09
N LYS A 46 9.37 -0.27 5.80
CA LYS A 46 9.20 -1.20 4.69
C LYS A 46 10.55 -1.34 3.98
N ILE A 47 11.09 -2.54 3.95
CA ILE A 47 12.37 -2.89 3.32
C ILE A 47 12.12 -3.93 2.25
N ASP A 48 12.34 -3.58 0.98
CA ASP A 48 12.20 -4.46 -0.19
C ASP A 48 10.88 -5.27 -0.22
N GLY A 49 9.79 -4.67 0.25
CA GLY A 49 8.46 -5.26 0.29
C GLY A 49 8.02 -5.81 1.63
N ASP A 50 8.93 -6.15 2.55
CA ASP A 50 8.59 -6.57 3.91
C ASP A 50 8.38 -5.36 4.81
N GLU A 51 7.31 -5.39 5.61
CA GLU A 51 6.95 -4.31 6.54
C GLU A 51 7.00 -4.81 7.98
N GLY A 52 7.53 -3.98 8.88
CA GLY A 52 7.57 -4.31 10.30
C GLY A 52 8.27 -3.28 11.17
N THR A 53 8.17 -3.48 12.48
CA THR A 53 8.95 -2.73 13.46
C THR A 53 10.38 -3.23 13.46
N VAL A 54 11.34 -2.33 13.44
CA VAL A 54 12.75 -2.64 13.60
C VAL A 54 13.01 -3.04 15.05
N GLU A 55 13.40 -4.29 15.29
CA GLU A 55 13.78 -4.79 16.62
C GLU A 55 15.29 -4.70 16.89
N GLU A 56 16.08 -4.92 15.84
CA GLU A 56 17.55 -4.88 15.95
C GLU A 56 18.16 -4.33 14.66
N VAL A 57 19.12 -3.46 14.81
CA VAL A 57 20.02 -3.04 13.73
C VAL A 57 21.44 -3.32 14.18
N SER A 58 22.13 -4.20 13.48
CA SER A 58 23.55 -4.50 13.73
C SER A 58 24.36 -4.20 12.48
N LEU A 59 25.68 -4.31 12.57
CA LEU A 59 26.58 -4.11 11.41
C LEU A 59 26.33 -5.09 10.27
N ARG A 60 25.77 -6.28 10.55
CA ARG A 60 25.62 -7.34 9.56
C ARG A 60 24.16 -7.55 9.14
N ARG A 61 23.20 -7.34 10.03
CA ARG A 61 21.80 -7.68 9.81
C ARG A 61 20.87 -6.62 10.42
N THR A 62 19.70 -6.53 9.83
CA THR A 62 18.52 -5.85 10.38
C THR A 62 17.45 -6.88 10.68
N VAL A 63 16.77 -6.75 11.81
CA VAL A 63 15.70 -7.64 12.27
C VAL A 63 14.42 -6.83 12.35
N LEU A 64 13.37 -7.30 11.66
CA LEU A 64 12.04 -6.71 11.64
C LEU A 64 11.03 -7.69 12.24
N ARG A 65 9.99 -7.15 12.90
CA ARG A 65 8.81 -7.92 13.29
C ARG A 65 7.56 -7.30 12.66
N ASN A 66 6.80 -8.10 11.93
CA ASN A 66 5.53 -7.66 11.33
C ASN A 66 4.38 -7.70 12.35
N MET A 67 3.18 -7.26 11.93
CA MET A 67 1.99 -7.27 12.78
C MET A 67 1.55 -8.67 13.21
N ASP A 68 1.85 -9.71 12.43
CA ASP A 68 1.53 -11.10 12.76
C ASP A 68 2.52 -11.71 13.74
N GLY A 69 3.54 -10.94 14.18
CA GLY A 69 4.58 -11.39 15.08
C GLY A 69 5.73 -12.14 14.40
N THR A 70 5.72 -12.26 13.07
CA THR A 70 6.79 -12.92 12.32
C THR A 70 8.07 -12.12 12.39
N LEU A 71 9.17 -12.79 12.76
CA LEU A 71 10.50 -12.21 12.81
C LEU A 71 11.21 -12.40 11.47
N MET A 72 11.60 -11.31 10.85
CA MET A 72 12.32 -11.29 9.58
C MET A 72 13.75 -10.82 9.80
N ILE A 73 14.72 -11.67 9.46
CA ILE A 73 16.14 -11.39 9.61
C ILE A 73 16.73 -11.17 8.23
N ARG A 74 17.26 -9.98 7.98
CA ARG A 74 17.82 -9.59 6.70
C ARG A 74 19.30 -9.24 6.81
N PRO A 75 20.17 -9.80 5.95
CA PRO A 75 21.53 -9.28 5.79
C PRO A 75 21.47 -7.84 5.30
N ASN A 76 22.31 -6.95 5.83
CA ASN A 76 22.28 -5.55 5.46
C ASN A 76 22.58 -5.31 3.98
N SER A 77 23.38 -6.15 3.34
CA SER A 77 23.65 -6.06 1.90
C SER A 77 22.45 -6.37 1.01
N SER A 78 21.39 -6.97 1.56
CA SER A 78 20.12 -7.19 0.84
C SER A 78 19.16 -6.00 0.92
N VAL A 79 19.44 -5.00 1.75
CA VAL A 79 18.63 -3.79 1.88
C VAL A 79 18.96 -2.83 0.75
N ILE A 80 18.12 -2.79 -0.28
CA ILE A 80 18.30 -1.90 -1.43
C ILE A 80 17.49 -0.62 -1.25
N THR A 81 16.25 -0.75 -0.77
CA THR A 81 15.36 0.38 -0.49
C THR A 81 14.75 0.24 0.90
N ALA A 82 14.67 1.35 1.61
CA ALA A 82 13.98 1.42 2.89
C ALA A 82 13.03 2.62 2.90
N SER A 83 11.77 2.39 3.29
CA SER A 83 10.79 3.45 3.55
C SER A 83 10.49 3.48 5.03
N ASN A 84 10.75 4.59 5.70
CA ASN A 84 10.45 4.78 7.11
C ASN A 84 9.09 5.48 7.25
N MET A 85 8.14 4.84 7.92
CA MET A 85 6.76 5.33 8.05
C MET A 85 6.50 6.03 9.39
N THR A 86 7.49 6.05 10.27
CA THR A 86 7.37 6.59 11.63
C THR A 86 8.45 7.59 11.98
N ARG A 87 9.33 7.96 11.05
CA ARG A 87 10.39 8.94 11.32
C ARG A 87 9.83 10.35 11.31
N ASP A 88 10.04 11.08 12.39
CA ASP A 88 9.71 12.49 12.60
C ASP A 88 8.21 12.82 12.49
N LEU A 89 7.53 12.33 11.48
CA LEU A 89 6.12 12.58 11.18
C LEU A 89 5.47 11.32 10.64
N ALA A 90 4.29 11.00 11.13
CA ALA A 90 3.41 10.02 10.50
C ALA A 90 2.15 10.74 9.97
N ARG A 91 1.51 10.14 8.98
CA ARG A 91 0.35 10.74 8.34
C ARG A 91 -0.80 9.75 8.23
N LEU A 92 -1.95 10.14 8.74
CA LEU A 92 -3.20 9.54 8.35
C LEU A 92 -3.50 9.97 6.92
N ASN A 93 -3.64 9.02 6.02
CA ASN A 93 -3.99 9.25 4.63
C ASN A 93 -4.97 8.15 4.23
N MET A 94 -6.24 8.50 4.07
CA MET A 94 -7.32 7.52 3.84
C MET A 94 -8.36 8.08 2.89
N ASN A 95 -8.97 7.19 2.11
CA ASN A 95 -10.14 7.50 1.32
C ASN A 95 -11.41 7.05 2.03
N VAL A 96 -12.44 7.87 1.94
CA VAL A 96 -13.80 7.55 2.36
C VAL A 96 -14.70 7.59 1.14
N ARG A 97 -15.64 6.66 1.05
CA ARG A 97 -16.56 6.53 -0.07
C ARG A 97 -17.92 7.08 0.30
N VAL A 98 -18.49 7.89 -0.58
CA VAL A 98 -19.87 8.39 -0.49
C VAL A 98 -20.63 8.06 -1.78
N ALA A 99 -21.95 7.86 -1.67
CA ALA A 99 -22.78 7.51 -2.82
C ALA A 99 -22.83 8.62 -3.87
N TYR A 100 -22.99 8.27 -5.13
CA TYR A 100 -23.36 9.21 -6.17
C TYR A 100 -24.73 9.83 -5.85
N GLY A 101 -24.85 11.14 -6.01
CA GLY A 101 -26.03 11.90 -5.59
C GLY A 101 -25.94 12.48 -4.18
N THR A 102 -24.92 12.10 -3.38
CA THR A 102 -24.61 12.80 -2.13
C THR A 102 -24.15 14.23 -2.41
N ASP A 103 -24.64 15.17 -1.61
CA ASP A 103 -24.07 16.52 -1.60
C ASP A 103 -22.63 16.44 -1.07
N VAL A 104 -21.68 16.66 -1.98
CA VAL A 104 -20.25 16.53 -1.70
C VAL A 104 -19.80 17.58 -0.69
N GLU A 105 -20.32 18.81 -0.76
CA GLU A 105 -19.98 19.88 0.18
C GLU A 105 -20.47 19.53 1.59
N LYS A 106 -21.66 18.94 1.71
CA LYS A 106 -22.16 18.41 2.97
C LYS A 106 -21.25 17.32 3.52
N ALA A 107 -20.78 16.40 2.66
CA ALA A 107 -19.87 15.35 3.08
C ALA A 107 -18.52 15.93 3.56
N PHE A 108 -17.97 16.92 2.85
CA PHE A 108 -16.76 17.63 3.29
C PHE A 108 -16.96 18.34 4.63
N ALA A 109 -18.08 19.02 4.81
CA ALA A 109 -18.41 19.71 6.05
C ALA A 109 -18.52 18.73 7.24
N ALA A 110 -19.17 17.57 7.04
CA ALA A 110 -19.30 16.51 8.04
C ALA A 110 -17.94 15.93 8.44
N ILE A 111 -17.07 15.60 7.46
CA ILE A 111 -15.73 15.08 7.69
C ILE A 111 -14.91 16.09 8.50
N ASN A 112 -14.90 17.36 8.08
CA ASN A 112 -14.13 18.42 8.73
C ASN A 112 -14.64 18.72 10.14
N LEU A 113 -15.94 18.58 10.39
CA LEU A 113 -16.53 18.73 11.73
C LEU A 113 -16.05 17.62 12.65
N VAL A 114 -16.16 16.35 12.22
CA VAL A 114 -15.66 15.19 12.99
C VAL A 114 -14.15 15.33 13.25
N GLY A 115 -13.38 15.81 12.27
CA GLY A 115 -11.95 16.06 12.43
C GLY A 115 -11.63 17.07 13.52
N ARG A 116 -12.37 18.18 13.58
CA ARG A 116 -12.20 19.19 14.64
C ARG A 116 -12.61 18.65 16.01
N GLU A 117 -13.76 17.97 16.09
CA GLU A 117 -14.22 17.34 17.33
C GLU A 117 -13.20 16.30 17.84
N PHE A 118 -12.63 15.52 16.93
CA PHE A 118 -11.62 14.51 17.25
C PHE A 118 -10.31 15.14 17.75
N LYS A 119 -9.87 16.24 17.14
CA LYS A 119 -8.69 16.98 17.61
C LYS A 119 -8.91 17.63 18.98
N ALA A 120 -10.14 18.00 19.32
CA ALA A 120 -10.50 18.59 20.61
C ALA A 120 -10.63 17.55 21.74
N ASP A 121 -10.71 16.26 21.41
CA ASP A 121 -10.80 15.16 22.37
C ASP A 121 -9.47 14.95 23.12
N GLU A 122 -9.46 15.13 24.43
CA GLU A 122 -8.27 15.02 25.28
C GLU A 122 -7.55 13.66 25.15
N ALA A 123 -8.30 12.57 24.90
CA ALA A 123 -7.74 11.24 24.74
C ALA A 123 -6.85 11.09 23.50
N TRP A 124 -7.05 11.92 22.47
CA TRP A 124 -6.39 11.81 21.16
C TRP A 124 -5.65 13.07 20.74
N SER A 125 -5.95 14.20 21.37
CA SER A 125 -5.39 15.52 21.00
C SER A 125 -3.86 15.55 21.04
N SER A 126 -3.25 14.77 21.93
CA SER A 126 -1.79 14.71 22.06
C SER A 126 -1.11 14.04 20.87
N ASP A 127 -1.80 13.09 20.20
CA ASP A 127 -1.24 12.27 19.12
C ASP A 127 -1.59 12.77 17.73
N LEU A 128 -2.66 13.58 17.62
CA LEU A 128 -3.02 14.33 16.42
C LEU A 128 -2.24 15.64 16.37
N LEU A 129 -1.43 15.86 15.36
CA LEU A 129 -0.75 17.14 15.12
C LEU A 129 -1.70 18.13 14.43
N THR A 130 -2.43 17.66 13.42
CA THR A 130 -3.47 18.41 12.71
C THR A 130 -4.80 17.66 12.77
N PRO A 131 -5.96 18.38 12.72
CA PRO A 131 -7.24 17.70 12.62
C PRO A 131 -7.33 16.92 11.29
N PRO A 132 -8.00 15.76 11.24
CA PRO A 132 -8.35 15.11 9.98
C PRO A 132 -9.26 15.99 9.12
N GLU A 133 -8.86 16.24 7.89
CA GLU A 133 -9.58 17.12 6.96
C GLU A 133 -9.79 16.44 5.60
N ALA A 134 -10.96 16.70 5.01
CA ALA A 134 -11.23 16.36 3.62
C ALA A 134 -10.42 17.29 2.71
N ILE A 135 -9.50 16.70 1.92
CA ILE A 135 -8.57 17.47 1.07
C ILE A 135 -9.15 17.68 -0.33
N ARG A 136 -9.70 16.63 -0.93
CA ARG A 136 -10.22 16.63 -2.30
C ARG A 136 -11.00 15.35 -2.60
N ILE A 137 -11.75 15.37 -3.67
CA ILE A 137 -12.18 14.14 -4.34
C ILE A 137 -10.92 13.50 -4.92
N SER A 138 -10.64 12.27 -4.53
CA SER A 138 -9.49 11.52 -5.01
C SER A 138 -9.80 10.72 -6.27
N ASP A 139 -11.04 10.22 -6.37
CA ASP A 139 -11.47 9.42 -7.50
C ASP A 139 -13.00 9.44 -7.66
N LEU A 140 -13.47 9.25 -8.89
CA LEU A 140 -14.85 8.97 -9.25
C LEU A 140 -14.93 7.50 -9.66
N GLY A 141 -15.06 6.62 -8.64
CA GLY A 141 -15.06 5.17 -8.82
C GLY A 141 -16.36 4.65 -9.43
N GLU A 142 -16.41 3.35 -9.74
CA GLU A 142 -17.55 2.71 -10.40
C GLU A 142 -18.88 2.84 -9.63
N SER A 143 -18.84 2.87 -8.30
CA SER A 143 -20.02 2.89 -7.43
C SER A 143 -19.98 3.98 -6.36
N ALA A 144 -18.94 4.80 -6.30
CA ALA A 144 -18.72 5.76 -5.23
C ALA A 144 -17.86 6.93 -5.64
N ILE A 145 -18.07 8.06 -4.98
CA ILE A 145 -17.15 9.20 -4.97
C ILE A 145 -16.16 8.96 -3.82
N GLU A 146 -14.86 8.96 -4.10
CA GLU A 146 -13.82 8.82 -3.09
C GLU A 146 -13.30 10.19 -2.64
N ILE A 147 -13.32 10.43 -1.35
CA ILE A 147 -12.83 11.67 -0.73
C ILE A 147 -11.56 11.34 0.05
N LEU A 148 -10.46 12.01 -0.29
CA LEU A 148 -9.20 11.90 0.42
C LEU A 148 -9.23 12.71 1.70
N ILE A 149 -8.92 12.05 2.81
CA ILE A 149 -8.79 12.63 4.13
C ILE A 149 -7.34 12.54 4.58
N ARG A 150 -6.83 13.61 5.18
CA ARG A 150 -5.46 13.68 5.66
C ARG A 150 -5.40 14.31 7.05
N ALA A 151 -4.47 13.82 7.86
CA ALA A 151 -4.05 14.44 9.11
C ALA A 151 -2.58 14.10 9.38
N ASP A 152 -1.87 14.97 10.05
CA ASP A 152 -0.53 14.68 10.57
C ASP A 152 -0.67 14.17 12.01
N THR A 153 0.11 13.15 12.34
CA THR A 153 0.06 12.44 13.62
C THR A 153 1.45 12.22 14.17
N LYS A 154 1.55 11.93 15.45
CA LYS A 154 2.80 11.42 15.99
C LYS A 154 3.15 10.08 15.38
N PRO A 155 4.45 9.78 15.22
CA PRO A 155 4.93 8.48 14.77
C PRO A 155 4.32 7.30 15.55
N GLY A 156 3.84 6.29 14.84
CA GLY A 156 3.28 5.07 15.42
C GLY A 156 1.80 5.15 15.82
N THR A 157 1.18 6.33 15.89
CA THR A 157 -0.22 6.49 16.32
C THR A 157 -1.22 6.51 15.16
N GLN A 158 -0.76 6.66 13.93
CA GLN A 158 -1.58 6.85 12.72
C GLN A 158 -2.61 5.74 12.49
N TRP A 159 -2.31 4.50 12.84
CA TRP A 159 -3.24 3.36 12.65
C TRP A 159 -4.39 3.39 13.65
N GLY A 160 -4.10 3.64 14.95
CA GLY A 160 -5.11 3.79 15.98
C GLY A 160 -6.03 4.97 15.71
N ILE A 161 -5.46 6.12 15.38
CA ILE A 161 -6.17 7.33 14.99
C ILE A 161 -7.08 7.08 13.77
N SER A 162 -6.56 6.38 12.76
CA SER A 162 -7.34 6.04 11.56
C SER A 162 -8.55 5.15 11.88
N GLY A 163 -8.39 4.19 12.80
CA GLY A 163 -9.48 3.32 13.24
C GLY A 163 -10.58 4.08 13.97
N GLU A 164 -10.22 4.87 14.98
CA GLU A 164 -11.17 5.66 15.75
C GLU A 164 -11.85 6.74 14.91
N PHE A 165 -11.11 7.38 14.02
CA PHE A 165 -11.69 8.36 13.11
C PHE A 165 -12.75 7.76 12.19
N ARG A 166 -12.51 6.57 11.62
CA ARG A 166 -13.51 5.86 10.80
C ARG A 166 -14.79 5.58 11.59
N LYS A 167 -14.65 5.15 12.84
CA LYS A 167 -15.79 4.87 13.71
C LYS A 167 -16.64 6.12 13.96
N ARG A 168 -16.00 7.24 14.28
CA ARG A 168 -16.69 8.53 14.50
C ARG A 168 -17.34 9.05 13.22
N LEU A 169 -16.64 8.90 12.10
CA LEU A 169 -17.15 9.33 10.81
C LEU A 169 -18.37 8.51 10.38
N LEU A 170 -18.38 7.19 10.62
CA LEU A 170 -19.53 6.33 10.35
C LEU A 170 -20.77 6.83 11.12
N ALA A 171 -20.64 7.07 12.42
CA ALA A 171 -21.73 7.58 13.24
C ALA A 171 -22.24 8.93 12.77
N ARG A 172 -21.34 9.82 12.33
CA ARG A 172 -21.74 11.15 11.79
C ARG A 172 -22.48 11.01 10.46
N PHE A 173 -22.01 10.16 9.57
CA PHE A 173 -22.65 9.93 8.27
C PHE A 173 -24.07 9.37 8.44
N GLU A 174 -24.28 8.45 9.37
CA GLU A 174 -25.63 7.95 9.71
C GLU A 174 -26.55 9.08 10.19
N LEU A 175 -26.08 9.95 11.09
CA LEU A 175 -26.84 11.08 11.62
C LEU A 175 -27.21 12.10 10.53
N GLU A 176 -26.35 12.31 9.57
CA GLU A 176 -26.55 13.31 8.52
C GLU A 176 -27.19 12.72 7.24
N GLY A 177 -27.45 11.41 7.22
CA GLY A 177 -28.02 10.73 6.06
C GLY A 177 -27.08 10.71 4.86
N ILE A 178 -25.75 10.68 5.10
CA ILE A 178 -24.74 10.51 4.07
C ILE A 178 -24.54 9.02 3.86
N GLU A 179 -24.87 8.53 2.67
CA GLU A 179 -24.83 7.12 2.34
C GLU A 179 -23.40 6.67 1.99
N ILE A 180 -22.97 5.57 2.64
CA ILE A 180 -21.77 4.82 2.23
C ILE A 180 -22.25 3.76 1.25
N PRO A 181 -21.89 3.86 -0.04
CA PRO A 181 -22.49 3.02 -1.08
C PRO A 181 -22.01 1.58 -1.01
N PHE A 182 -22.92 0.66 -1.29
CA PHE A 182 -22.57 -0.70 -1.66
C PHE A 182 -22.07 -0.75 -3.11
N GLN A 183 -21.46 -1.85 -3.48
CA GLN A 183 -21.08 -2.07 -4.87
C GLN A 183 -22.33 -2.19 -5.74
N HIS A 184 -22.47 -1.33 -6.76
CA HIS A 184 -23.58 -1.37 -7.72
C HIS A 184 -23.16 -2.15 -8.96
N ILE A 185 -24.02 -3.11 -9.36
CA ILE A 185 -23.84 -3.86 -10.61
C ILE A 185 -25.08 -3.61 -11.46
N LYS A 186 -24.88 -3.07 -12.65
CA LYS A 186 -25.97 -2.90 -13.62
C LYS A 186 -26.07 -4.17 -14.46
N VAL A 187 -27.15 -4.95 -14.24
CA VAL A 187 -27.39 -6.17 -15.00
C VAL A 187 -28.33 -5.85 -16.17
N TYR A 188 -27.88 -6.10 -17.39
CA TYR A 188 -28.72 -6.03 -18.59
C TYR A 188 -29.28 -7.44 -18.88
N PHE A 189 -30.58 -7.59 -18.75
CA PHE A 189 -31.23 -8.79 -19.24
C PHE A 189 -31.40 -8.62 -20.75
N GLY A 190 -30.58 -9.31 -21.54
CA GLY A 190 -30.80 -9.39 -23.00
C GLY A 190 -32.15 -10.02 -23.29
N ASN A 191 -33.03 -9.31 -24.00
CA ASN A 191 -34.23 -9.93 -24.55
C ASN A 191 -33.78 -11.02 -25.53
N HIS A 192 -34.16 -12.24 -25.28
CA HIS A 192 -33.95 -13.40 -26.17
C HIS A 192 -34.70 -13.29 -27.52
N GLN A 193 -35.02 -12.09 -27.99
CA GLN A 193 -35.66 -11.88 -29.31
C GLN A 193 -34.65 -11.74 -30.46
N ASP A 194 -33.34 -11.67 -30.16
CA ASP A 194 -32.30 -11.87 -31.17
C ASP A 194 -31.90 -13.34 -31.23
N SER A 195 -32.88 -14.22 -31.56
CA SER A 195 -32.53 -15.50 -32.17
C SER A 195 -31.69 -15.22 -33.39
N PRO A 196 -30.53 -15.90 -33.57
CA PRO A 196 -29.71 -15.68 -34.75
C PRO A 196 -30.62 -15.83 -35.97
N ARG A 197 -30.69 -14.77 -36.80
CA ARG A 197 -31.38 -14.83 -38.09
C ARG A 197 -31.07 -16.17 -38.71
N SER A 198 -32.11 -16.99 -38.92
CA SER A 198 -31.99 -18.21 -39.71
C SER A 198 -31.22 -17.84 -40.97
N LEU A 199 -30.09 -18.51 -41.21
CA LEU A 199 -29.38 -18.40 -42.48
C LEU A 199 -30.40 -18.59 -43.60
N PRO A 200 -30.40 -17.75 -44.65
CA PRO A 200 -31.27 -17.95 -45.79
C PRO A 200 -31.08 -19.37 -46.29
N ALA A 201 -32.19 -20.09 -46.45
CA ALA A 201 -32.20 -21.46 -46.97
C ALA A 201 -31.34 -21.50 -48.24
N ALA A 202 -30.41 -22.45 -48.28
CA ALA A 202 -29.58 -22.68 -49.42
C ALA A 202 -30.45 -22.74 -50.69
N ALA A 203 -30.12 -21.92 -51.67
CA ALA A 203 -30.82 -21.89 -52.93
C ALA A 203 -30.88 -23.32 -53.53
N SER A 204 -32.06 -23.75 -53.91
CA SER A 204 -32.26 -25.04 -54.55
C SER A 204 -31.32 -25.19 -55.76
N PRO A 205 -30.74 -26.36 -55.98
CA PRO A 205 -29.88 -26.56 -57.14
C PRO A 205 -30.68 -26.33 -58.44
N PRO A 206 -30.06 -25.81 -59.51
CA PRO A 206 -30.73 -25.55 -60.76
C PRO A 206 -31.26 -26.85 -61.40
N PRO A 207 -32.39 -26.82 -62.12
CA PRO A 207 -32.95 -27.99 -62.72
C PRO A 207 -31.98 -28.61 -63.76
N THR A 208 -31.88 -29.95 -63.71
CA THR A 208 -31.05 -30.74 -64.62
C THR A 208 -31.60 -30.55 -66.08
N PRO A 209 -30.74 -30.28 -67.06
CA PRO A 209 -31.18 -30.17 -68.44
C PRO A 209 -31.74 -31.51 -68.96
N PRO A 210 -32.68 -31.47 -69.91
CA PRO A 210 -33.28 -32.72 -70.48
C PRO A 210 -32.21 -33.48 -71.23
N ALA A 211 -32.19 -34.79 -71.06
CA ALA A 211 -31.38 -35.72 -71.86
C ALA A 211 -31.91 -35.81 -73.25
N ASP A 212 -31.07 -35.50 -74.27
CA ASP A 212 -31.22 -35.85 -75.66
C ASP A 212 -30.70 -37.30 -75.91
#